data_7716198a6b3b162a4262503438f8b89b
#
_entry.id   7716198a6b3b162a4262503438f8b89b
#
_cell.length_a   1.000
_cell.length_b   1.000
_cell.length_c   1.000
_cell.angle_alpha   90.00
_cell.angle_beta   90.00
_cell.angle_gamma   90.00
#
_symmetry.space_group_name_H-M   'P 1'
#
loop_
_entity.id
_entity.type
_entity.pdbx_description
1 polymer ?
#
loop_
_entity_poly.entity_id
_entity_poly.type
_entity_poly.pdbx_seq_one_letter_code
_entity_poly.pdbx_strand_id
1 'polypeptide(L)'
;MSAFAALSSLDLQRIWNSVHGRVVHGERITLGVIELDPDSHVPEHQHENEQLGMCLNGSLVFRVADESRELGPGDAWSIPGNVPHEVQVGPEGAVVIDVFVPTRDDWREAERVVPREPRWP
;
A
#
# COMPACT_ATOMS: atom_id res chain seq x y z
N MET A 1 18.23 -2.90 -19.29
CA MET A 1 17.20 -2.67 -18.27
C MET A 1 16.10 -1.82 -18.86
N SER A 2 14.85 -2.23 -18.70
CA SER A 2 13.70 -1.43 -19.17
C SER A 2 13.30 -0.39 -18.12
N ALA A 3 12.88 0.79 -18.59
CA ALA A 3 12.29 1.82 -17.74
C ALA A 3 10.81 1.53 -17.44
N PHE A 4 10.23 0.47 -18.02
CA PHE A 4 8.81 0.17 -17.93
C PHE A 4 8.55 -1.19 -17.30
N ALA A 5 7.41 -1.33 -16.66
CA ALA A 5 6.94 -2.59 -16.12
C ALA A 5 5.41 -2.65 -16.24
N ALA A 6 4.89 -3.86 -16.48
CA ALA A 6 3.47 -4.11 -16.42
C ALA A 6 3.13 -4.59 -15.01
N LEU A 7 2.05 -4.12 -14.44
CA LEU A 7 1.63 -4.50 -13.08
C LEU A 7 1.55 -6.02 -12.94
N SER A 8 0.96 -6.70 -13.91
CA SER A 8 0.81 -8.16 -13.89
C SER A 8 2.14 -8.93 -13.96
N SER A 9 3.23 -8.25 -14.36
CA SER A 9 4.56 -8.86 -14.45
C SER A 9 5.42 -8.62 -13.22
N LEU A 10 4.97 -7.79 -12.28
CA LEU A 10 5.68 -7.54 -11.04
C LEU A 10 5.40 -8.67 -10.05
N ASP A 11 6.41 -9.02 -9.27
CA ASP A 11 6.25 -10.02 -8.21
C ASP A 11 5.21 -9.56 -7.20
N LEU A 12 4.32 -10.49 -6.82
CA LEU A 12 3.41 -10.26 -5.71
C LEU A 12 4.13 -10.58 -4.43
N GLN A 13 4.18 -9.63 -3.50
CA GLN A 13 4.88 -9.79 -2.24
C GLN A 13 3.91 -9.67 -1.07
N ARG A 14 4.13 -10.46 -0.03
CA ARG A 14 3.43 -10.30 1.25
C ARG A 14 4.15 -9.22 2.04
N ILE A 15 3.53 -8.06 2.15
CA ILE A 15 4.07 -6.92 2.90
C ILE A 15 3.78 -7.09 4.39
N TRP A 16 2.58 -7.55 4.69
CA TRP A 16 2.08 -7.82 6.04
C TRP A 16 1.05 -8.95 5.92
N ASN A 17 0.53 -9.48 7.00
CA ASN A 17 -0.36 -10.65 6.99
C ASN A 17 -1.40 -10.64 5.86
N SER A 18 -2.23 -9.62 5.83
CA SER A 18 -3.36 -9.48 4.89
C SER A 18 -3.09 -8.40 3.84
N VAL A 19 -1.85 -7.96 3.72
CA VAL A 19 -1.42 -6.88 2.83
C VAL A 19 -0.43 -7.44 1.82
N HIS A 20 -0.78 -7.38 0.55
CA HIS A 20 0.08 -7.80 -0.55
C HIS A 20 0.36 -6.62 -1.45
N GLY A 21 1.51 -6.59 -2.08
CA GLY A 21 1.90 -5.48 -2.94
C GLY A 21 2.73 -5.90 -4.12
N ARG A 22 2.61 -5.10 -5.16
CA ARG A 22 3.49 -5.10 -6.31
C ARG A 22 4.16 -3.74 -6.35
N VAL A 23 5.49 -3.72 -6.37
CA VAL A 23 6.24 -2.48 -6.13
C VAL A 23 7.26 -2.21 -7.23
N VAL A 24 7.49 -0.92 -7.46
CA VAL A 24 8.55 -0.42 -8.31
C VAL A 24 9.42 0.48 -7.46
N HIS A 25 10.70 0.17 -7.36
CA HIS A 25 11.67 0.99 -6.62
C HIS A 25 12.47 1.86 -7.59
N GLY A 26 12.47 3.16 -7.34
CA GLY A 26 13.39 4.09 -7.97
C GLY A 26 14.64 4.26 -7.13
N GLU A 27 15.41 5.29 -7.41
CA GLU A 27 16.61 5.60 -6.61
C GLU A 27 16.23 6.13 -5.22
N ARG A 28 15.18 6.94 -5.13
CA ARG A 28 14.77 7.61 -3.90
C ARG A 28 13.30 7.43 -3.57
N ILE A 29 12.55 6.75 -4.42
CA ILE A 29 11.10 6.67 -4.31
C ILE A 29 10.63 5.24 -4.61
N THR A 30 9.64 4.77 -3.85
CA THR A 30 8.98 3.49 -4.10
C THR A 30 7.52 3.75 -4.39
N LEU A 31 7.02 3.12 -5.46
CA LEU A 31 5.60 3.09 -5.79
C LEU A 31 5.08 1.67 -5.57
N GLY A 32 3.99 1.54 -4.83
CA GLY A 32 3.35 0.25 -4.59
C GLY A 32 1.88 0.28 -4.94
N VAL A 33 1.41 -0.76 -5.62
CA VAL A 33 -0.01 -1.06 -5.75
C VAL A 33 -0.30 -2.14 -4.73
N ILE A 34 -1.08 -1.80 -3.72
CA ILE A 34 -1.25 -2.60 -2.50
C ILE A 34 -2.67 -3.14 -2.46
N GLU A 35 -2.78 -4.43 -2.22
CA GLU A 35 -4.06 -5.13 -2.07
C GLU A 35 -4.25 -5.50 -0.62
N LEU A 36 -5.37 -5.07 -0.06
CA LEU A 36 -5.73 -5.31 1.34
C LEU A 36 -6.94 -6.23 1.38
N ASP A 37 -6.84 -7.31 2.16
CA ASP A 37 -7.90 -8.30 2.23
C ASP A 37 -9.15 -7.75 2.93
N PRO A 38 -10.35 -8.27 2.58
CA PRO A 38 -11.59 -7.87 3.24
C PRO A 38 -11.53 -8.01 4.76
N ASP A 39 -12.09 -7.02 5.45
CA ASP A 39 -12.23 -7.00 6.91
C ASP A 39 -10.92 -7.10 7.68
N SER A 40 -9.80 -6.88 7.03
CA SER A 40 -8.49 -6.96 7.67
C SER A 40 -8.14 -5.66 8.40
N HIS A 41 -7.16 -5.76 9.27
CA HIS A 41 -6.71 -4.66 10.10
C HIS A 41 -5.19 -4.54 10.01
N VAL A 42 -4.71 -3.36 9.66
CA VAL A 42 -3.30 -3.02 9.72
C VAL A 42 -3.10 -2.23 11.02
N PRO A 43 -2.41 -2.82 12.02
CA PRO A 43 -2.23 -2.16 13.32
C PRO A 43 -1.51 -0.83 13.21
N GLU A 44 -1.68 0.01 14.21
CA GLU A 44 -0.96 1.27 14.29
C GLU A 44 0.54 1.04 14.10
N HIS A 45 1.13 1.80 13.20
CA HIS A 45 2.56 1.75 12.90
C HIS A 45 3.02 3.10 12.39
N GLN A 46 4.33 3.27 12.32
CA GLN A 46 4.95 4.44 11.74
C GLN A 46 6.28 4.06 11.10
N HIS A 47 6.73 4.85 10.17
CA HIS A 47 8.01 4.67 9.48
C HIS A 47 8.57 6.03 9.07
N GLU A 48 9.87 6.08 8.83
CA GLU A 48 10.52 7.34 8.45
C GLU A 48 10.08 7.86 7.08
N ASN A 49 9.62 6.98 6.21
CA ASN A 49 9.19 7.37 4.87
C ASN A 49 7.98 8.31 4.94
N GLU A 50 8.01 9.37 4.16
CA GLU A 50 6.81 10.11 3.81
C GLU A 50 5.98 9.25 2.86
N GLN A 51 4.66 9.27 3.02
CA GLN A 51 3.75 8.42 2.25
C GLN A 51 2.61 9.24 1.68
N LEU A 52 2.43 9.16 0.36
CA LEU A 52 1.24 9.65 -0.31
C LEU A 52 0.51 8.47 -0.90
N GLY A 53 -0.81 8.50 -0.88
CA GLY A 53 -1.57 7.41 -1.48
C GLY A 53 -2.98 7.78 -1.87
N MET A 54 -3.63 6.85 -2.55
CA MET A 54 -5.01 7.00 -3.00
C MET A 54 -5.69 5.64 -3.05
N CYS A 55 -6.93 5.60 -2.64
CA CYS A 55 -7.77 4.41 -2.79
C CYS A 55 -8.20 4.29 -4.25
N LEU A 56 -8.01 3.11 -4.83
CA LEU A 56 -8.40 2.80 -6.21
C LEU A 56 -9.70 2.01 -6.24
N ASN A 57 -9.85 1.04 -5.34
CA ASN A 57 -11.03 0.17 -5.25
C ASN A 57 -11.32 -0.14 -3.78
N GLY A 58 -12.58 -0.43 -3.48
CA GLY A 58 -13.00 -0.86 -2.15
C GLY A 58 -13.14 0.28 -1.18
N SER A 59 -12.96 0.00 0.11
CA SER A 59 -13.12 0.99 1.16
C SER A 59 -12.24 0.67 2.36
N LEU A 60 -11.91 1.71 3.11
CA LEU A 60 -11.12 1.57 4.33
C LEU A 60 -11.42 2.74 5.27
N VAL A 61 -11.28 2.50 6.57
CA VAL A 61 -11.21 3.56 7.57
C VAL A 61 -9.74 3.76 7.89
N PHE A 62 -9.25 4.94 7.61
CA PHE A 62 -7.84 5.29 7.77
C PHE A 62 -7.71 6.32 8.88
N ARG A 63 -6.86 6.01 9.86
CA ARG A 63 -6.50 6.96 10.91
C ARG A 63 -5.05 7.40 10.72
N VAL A 64 -4.86 8.70 10.67
CA VAL A 64 -3.53 9.32 10.61
C VAL A 64 -3.43 10.26 11.80
N ALA A 65 -2.48 10.02 12.71
CA ALA A 65 -2.42 10.67 14.01
C ALA A 65 -3.77 10.47 14.73
N ASP A 66 -4.50 11.54 15.01
CA ASP A 66 -5.80 11.47 15.67
C ASP A 66 -6.98 11.78 14.74
N GLU A 67 -6.74 11.86 13.43
CA GLU A 67 -7.79 12.06 12.43
C GLU A 67 -8.17 10.73 11.77
N SER A 68 -9.45 10.38 11.80
CA SER A 68 -9.98 9.18 11.15
C SER A 68 -11.00 9.55 10.09
N ARG A 69 -10.95 8.83 8.96
CA ARG A 69 -11.92 8.99 7.88
C ARG A 69 -12.24 7.66 7.23
N GLU A 70 -13.49 7.51 6.82
CA GLU A 70 -13.89 6.44 5.90
C GLU A 70 -13.58 6.92 4.47
N LEU A 71 -12.81 6.09 3.72
CA LEU A 71 -12.34 6.43 2.40
C LEU A 71 -12.81 5.41 1.38
N GLY A 72 -13.04 5.89 0.17
CA GLY A 72 -13.37 5.07 -0.99
C GLY A 72 -12.57 5.52 -2.21
N PRO A 73 -12.89 4.97 -3.41
CA PRO A 73 -12.13 5.28 -4.62
C PRO A 73 -12.03 6.78 -4.89
N GLY A 74 -10.81 7.23 -5.15
CA GLY A 74 -10.51 8.64 -5.40
C GLY A 74 -10.09 9.44 -4.17
N ASP A 75 -10.30 8.90 -2.97
CA ASP A 75 -9.85 9.57 -1.74
C ASP A 75 -8.36 9.31 -1.52
N ALA A 76 -7.65 10.32 -1.05
CA ALA A 76 -6.20 10.31 -0.94
C ALA A 76 -5.73 10.69 0.47
N TRP A 77 -4.48 10.37 0.76
CA TRP A 77 -3.84 10.69 2.03
C TRP A 77 -2.41 11.20 1.82
N SER A 78 -1.95 11.94 2.82
CA SER A 78 -0.59 12.43 2.90
C SER A 78 -0.13 12.24 4.33
N ILE A 79 0.89 11.41 4.52
CA ILE A 79 1.38 11.04 5.85
C ILE A 79 2.84 11.44 5.96
N PRO A 80 3.16 12.44 6.81
CA PRO A 80 4.55 12.78 7.06
C PRO A 80 5.32 11.63 7.71
N GLY A 81 6.63 11.62 7.57
CA GLY A 81 7.46 10.62 8.22
C GLY A 81 7.23 10.56 9.72
N ASN A 82 7.24 9.35 10.27
CA ASN A 82 7.11 9.04 11.70
C ASN A 82 5.78 9.47 12.32
N VAL A 83 4.74 9.63 11.52
CA VAL A 83 3.39 9.88 12.03
C VAL A 83 2.64 8.56 12.13
N PRO A 84 2.14 8.18 13.32
CA PRO A 84 1.39 6.93 13.50
C PRO A 84 0.13 6.88 12.65
N HIS A 85 -0.13 5.73 12.04
CA HIS A 85 -1.34 5.51 11.24
C HIS A 85 -1.79 4.06 11.31
N GLU A 86 -3.06 3.86 11.02
CA GLU A 86 -3.75 2.58 11.19
C GLU A 86 -4.87 2.47 10.16
N VAL A 87 -5.14 1.24 9.69
CA VAL A 87 -6.16 0.99 8.67
C VAL A 87 -7.08 -0.14 9.11
N GLN A 88 -8.39 0.10 9.02
CA GLN A 88 -9.41 -0.95 9.07
C GLN A 88 -10.02 -1.06 7.68
N VAL A 89 -9.84 -2.22 7.05
CA VAL A 89 -10.32 -2.46 5.68
C VAL A 89 -11.80 -2.81 5.70
N GLY A 90 -12.52 -2.34 4.69
CA GLY A 90 -13.94 -2.61 4.55
C GLY A 90 -14.24 -4.04 4.08
N PRO A 91 -15.54 -4.39 3.98
CA PRO A 91 -15.97 -5.78 3.75
C PRO A 91 -15.63 -6.31 2.36
N GLU A 92 -15.30 -5.44 1.41
CA GLU A 92 -14.94 -5.85 0.05
C GLU A 92 -13.44 -5.79 -0.20
N GLY A 93 -12.66 -5.49 0.84
CA GLY A 93 -11.24 -5.25 0.68
C GLY A 93 -10.95 -3.87 0.11
N ALA A 94 -9.71 -3.62 -0.22
CA ALA A 94 -9.30 -2.38 -0.87
C ALA A 94 -8.08 -2.60 -1.73
N VAL A 95 -7.96 -1.79 -2.77
CA VAL A 95 -6.73 -1.65 -3.54
C VAL A 95 -6.32 -0.19 -3.46
N VAL A 96 -5.08 0.05 -3.06
CA VAL A 96 -4.56 1.40 -2.93
C VAL A 96 -3.25 1.52 -3.70
N ILE A 97 -2.92 2.73 -4.09
CA ILE A 97 -1.59 3.06 -4.60
C ILE A 97 -0.91 3.94 -3.57
N ASP A 98 0.32 3.60 -3.22
CA ASP A 98 1.13 4.34 -2.26
C ASP A 98 2.48 4.68 -2.85
N VAL A 99 2.97 5.86 -2.52
CA VAL A 99 4.29 6.34 -2.91
C VAL A 99 5.05 6.72 -1.64
N PHE A 100 6.29 6.25 -1.54
CA PHE A 100 7.14 6.44 -0.35
C PHE A 100 8.45 7.11 -0.72
N VAL A 101 8.89 8.05 0.12
CA VAL A 101 10.21 8.67 0.03
C VAL A 101 10.83 8.69 1.45
N PRO A 102 12.04 8.17 1.65
CA PRO A 102 12.88 7.43 0.71
C PRO A 102 12.29 6.06 0.38
N THR A 103 13.01 5.26 -0.40
CA THR A 103 12.56 3.93 -0.82
C THR A 103 12.26 3.02 0.37
N ARG A 104 11.28 2.12 0.16
CA ARG A 104 10.94 1.08 1.14
C ARG A 104 11.91 -0.10 1.00
N ASP A 105 13.12 0.08 1.49
CA ASP A 105 14.15 -0.94 1.40
C ASP A 105 13.77 -2.22 2.15
N ASP A 106 12.99 -2.10 3.22
CA ASP A 106 12.42 -3.23 3.95
C ASP A 106 11.53 -4.12 3.08
N TRP A 107 10.93 -3.56 2.02
CA TRP A 107 10.07 -4.34 1.11
C TRP A 107 10.85 -5.11 0.04
N ARG A 108 12.13 -4.81 -0.14
CA ARG A 108 12.96 -5.55 -1.12
C ARG A 108 13.09 -7.02 -0.76
N GLU A 109 13.09 -7.33 0.54
CA GLU A 109 13.22 -8.69 1.05
C GLU A 109 11.87 -9.32 1.42
N ALA A 110 10.76 -8.64 1.18
CA ALA A 110 9.45 -9.17 1.50
C ALA A 110 9.17 -10.46 0.70
N GLU A 111 8.49 -11.41 1.35
CA GLU A 111 8.21 -12.73 0.79
C GLU A 111 7.49 -12.63 -0.55
N ARG A 112 8.02 -13.28 -1.60
CA ARG A 112 7.30 -13.47 -2.85
C ARG A 112 6.30 -14.60 -2.65
N VAL A 113 5.06 -14.35 -3.06
CA VAL A 113 3.98 -15.33 -2.93
C VAL A 113 3.56 -15.81 -4.31
N VAL A 114 2.70 -16.84 -4.35
CA VAL A 114 2.22 -17.40 -5.60
C VAL A 114 1.57 -16.30 -6.45
N PRO A 115 1.97 -16.15 -7.71
CA PRO A 115 1.40 -15.13 -8.59
C PRO A 115 -0.10 -15.32 -8.79
N ARG A 116 -0.82 -14.21 -8.85
CA ARG A 116 -2.24 -14.18 -9.22
C ARG A 116 -2.53 -12.88 -9.95
N GLU A 117 -3.69 -12.83 -10.59
CA GLU A 117 -4.11 -11.64 -11.31
C GLU A 117 -4.21 -10.44 -10.35
N PRO A 118 -3.79 -9.25 -10.78
CA PRO A 118 -4.03 -8.03 -10.01
C PRO A 118 -5.53 -7.80 -9.81
N ARG A 119 -5.87 -7.25 -8.63
CA ARG A 119 -7.25 -6.90 -8.31
C ARG A 119 -7.65 -5.54 -8.88
N TRP A 120 -6.72 -4.88 -9.53
CA TRP A 120 -6.91 -3.57 -10.18
C TRP A 120 -5.99 -3.52 -11.42
N PRO A 121 -6.36 -2.90 -12.54
CA PRO A 121 -7.63 -2.21 -12.82
C PRO A 121 -8.83 -3.10 -12.96
#